data_a2d656cd72e856078d5053d16c4c11bc
#
_entry.id   a2d656cd72e856078d5053d16c4c11bc
#
_cell.length_a   1.000
_cell.length_b   1.000
_cell.length_c   1.000
_cell.angle_alpha   90.00
_cell.angle_beta   90.00
_cell.angle_gamma   90.00
#
_symmetry.space_group_name_H-M   'P 1'
#
loop_
_entity.id
_entity.type
_entity.pdbx_description
1 polymer ?
#
loop_
_entity_poly.entity_id
_entity_poly.type
_entity_poly.pdbx_seq_one_letter_code
_entity_poly.pdbx_strand_id
1 'polypeptide(L)'
;MQCMSWSGRLKADPVGEIARWSDMRWPWLLIIFLSCALVVIAHNVFQVWLYMKPCEQCVYIRFGFLVVALGALITVINPKNLILKLVGLVVSVYGAVYGLMCSFKLSSIHHAIHGDDMEAVFGMQGCSLEPKYPFGLALEKWAPDWFLPTGDCGYDTAVVPDGTV
;
A
#
# COMPACT_ATOMS: atom_id res chain seq x y z
N MET A 1 -27.98 19.78 -28.09
CA MET A 1 -26.88 19.59 -27.12
C MET A 1 -26.45 18.14 -27.19
N GLN A 2 -25.38 17.83 -27.90
CA GLN A 2 -24.88 16.44 -27.99
C GLN A 2 -24.21 16.12 -26.65
N CYS A 3 -24.78 15.14 -25.94
CA CYS A 3 -24.16 14.56 -24.77
C CYS A 3 -22.92 13.75 -25.23
N MET A 4 -21.77 14.39 -25.31
CA MET A 4 -20.53 13.66 -25.59
C MET A 4 -20.32 12.63 -24.50
N SER A 5 -20.16 11.37 -24.90
CA SER A 5 -19.81 10.27 -24.00
C SER A 5 -18.55 10.62 -23.22
N TRP A 6 -18.45 10.16 -21.97
CA TRP A 6 -17.30 10.33 -21.10
C TRP A 6 -15.95 9.99 -21.78
N SER A 7 -15.93 8.90 -22.55
CA SER A 7 -14.76 8.49 -23.36
C SER A 7 -14.40 9.50 -24.46
N GLY A 8 -15.39 10.20 -25.01
CA GLY A 8 -15.15 11.25 -26.02
C GLY A 8 -14.50 12.50 -25.43
N ARG A 9 -14.90 12.88 -24.21
CA ARG A 9 -14.31 14.05 -23.51
C ARG A 9 -12.88 13.79 -23.08
N LEU A 10 -12.57 12.59 -22.58
CA LEU A 10 -11.22 12.18 -22.22
C LEU A 10 -10.26 12.20 -23.41
N LYS A 11 -10.76 11.87 -24.62
CA LYS A 11 -9.94 11.93 -25.84
C LYS A 11 -9.72 13.36 -26.36
N ALA A 12 -10.69 14.24 -26.12
CA ALA A 12 -10.62 15.62 -26.60
C ALA A 12 -9.75 16.52 -25.68
N ASP A 13 -9.89 16.41 -24.36
CA ASP A 13 -9.12 17.18 -23.37
C ASP A 13 -8.89 16.34 -22.11
N PRO A 14 -7.83 15.49 -22.10
CA PRO A 14 -7.57 14.62 -20.95
C PRO A 14 -7.15 15.39 -19.69
N VAL A 15 -6.43 16.51 -19.87
CA VAL A 15 -5.94 17.31 -18.75
C VAL A 15 -7.10 18.04 -18.05
N GLY A 16 -8.01 18.62 -18.82
CA GLY A 16 -9.18 19.32 -18.28
C GLY A 16 -10.14 18.39 -17.55
N GLU A 17 -10.34 17.16 -18.05
CA GLU A 17 -11.19 16.17 -17.36
C GLU A 17 -10.53 15.65 -16.07
N ILE A 18 -9.23 15.39 -16.07
CA ILE A 18 -8.49 14.99 -14.85
C ILE A 18 -8.53 16.12 -13.82
N ALA A 19 -8.34 17.38 -14.23
CA ALA A 19 -8.43 18.54 -13.35
C ALA A 19 -9.82 18.65 -12.71
N ARG A 20 -10.88 18.49 -13.50
CA ARG A 20 -12.26 18.49 -12.99
C ARG A 20 -12.51 17.37 -11.99
N TRP A 21 -12.02 16.16 -12.28
CA TRP A 21 -12.14 15.03 -11.35
C TRP A 21 -11.39 15.24 -10.05
N SER A 22 -10.21 15.85 -10.12
CA SER A 22 -9.42 16.17 -8.93
C SER A 22 -10.08 17.20 -8.01
N ASP A 23 -10.99 18.04 -8.53
CA ASP A 23 -11.76 19.02 -7.76
C ASP A 23 -13.00 18.40 -7.08
N MET A 24 -13.39 17.19 -7.48
CA MET A 24 -14.47 16.45 -6.84
C MET A 24 -13.95 15.68 -5.63
N ARG A 25 -14.79 15.56 -4.59
CA ARG A 25 -14.43 14.77 -3.38
C ARG A 25 -14.49 13.26 -3.61
N TRP A 26 -15.36 12.82 -4.52
CA TRP A 26 -15.64 11.40 -4.74
C TRP A 26 -14.42 10.53 -5.08
N PRO A 27 -13.52 10.91 -6.03
CA PRO A 27 -12.34 10.12 -6.33
C PRO A 27 -11.41 9.93 -5.12
N TRP A 28 -11.26 10.99 -4.32
CA TRP A 28 -10.42 10.95 -3.12
C TRP A 28 -11.03 10.06 -2.03
N LEU A 29 -12.36 10.09 -1.86
CA LEU A 29 -13.05 9.17 -0.95
C LEU A 29 -12.91 7.72 -1.40
N LEU A 30 -12.95 7.43 -2.71
CA LEU A 30 -12.69 6.11 -3.24
C LEU A 30 -11.26 5.64 -2.93
N ILE A 31 -10.27 6.51 -3.08
CA ILE A 31 -8.87 6.18 -2.75
C ILE A 31 -8.74 5.83 -1.26
N ILE A 32 -9.33 6.63 -0.37
CA ILE A 32 -9.35 6.36 1.07
C ILE A 32 -9.99 5.00 1.34
N PHE A 33 -11.19 4.78 0.79
CA PHE A 33 -11.93 3.54 1.00
C PHE A 33 -11.15 2.31 0.53
N LEU A 34 -10.61 2.35 -0.70
CA LEU A 34 -9.84 1.24 -1.26
C LEU A 34 -8.56 0.98 -0.46
N SER A 35 -7.82 2.02 -0.08
CA SER A 35 -6.60 1.88 0.70
C SER A 35 -6.87 1.27 2.08
N CYS A 36 -7.89 1.78 2.78
CA CYS A 36 -8.28 1.24 4.09
C CYS A 36 -8.83 -0.19 3.96
N ALA A 37 -9.66 -0.47 2.96
CA ALA A 37 -10.21 -1.80 2.72
C ALA A 37 -9.09 -2.83 2.47
N LEU A 38 -8.08 -2.50 1.66
CA LEU A 38 -6.94 -3.38 1.41
C LEU A 38 -6.15 -3.68 2.68
N VAL A 39 -5.92 -2.69 3.53
CA VAL A 39 -5.23 -2.89 4.82
C VAL A 39 -6.06 -3.76 5.76
N VAL A 40 -7.37 -3.53 5.84
CA VAL A 40 -8.30 -4.33 6.66
C VAL A 40 -8.39 -5.77 6.15
N ILE A 41 -8.47 -5.98 4.84
CA ILE A 41 -8.46 -7.31 4.23
C ILE A 41 -7.13 -8.00 4.52
N ALA A 42 -6.00 -7.31 4.36
CA ALA A 42 -4.69 -7.86 4.63
C ALA A 42 -4.55 -8.32 6.10
N HIS A 43 -5.12 -7.59 7.03
CA HIS A 43 -5.09 -7.98 8.44
C HIS A 43 -6.11 -9.10 8.75
N ASN A 44 -7.40 -8.89 8.47
CA ASN A 44 -8.45 -9.81 8.93
C ASN A 44 -8.49 -11.10 8.12
N VAL A 45 -8.31 -11.05 6.79
CA VAL A 45 -8.40 -12.25 5.96
C VAL A 45 -7.10 -13.03 5.99
N PHE A 46 -5.96 -12.37 5.68
CA PHE A 46 -4.70 -13.10 5.57
C PHE A 46 -4.08 -13.40 6.94
N GLN A 47 -4.05 -12.46 7.87
CA GLN A 47 -3.37 -12.63 9.15
C GLN A 47 -4.24 -13.35 10.18
N VAL A 48 -5.53 -12.97 10.34
CA VAL A 48 -6.40 -13.54 11.39
C VAL A 48 -7.08 -14.81 10.91
N TRP A 49 -7.66 -14.82 9.71
CA TRP A 49 -8.43 -15.97 9.22
C TRP A 49 -7.56 -17.06 8.60
N LEU A 50 -6.56 -16.69 7.79
CA LEU A 50 -5.64 -17.63 7.15
C LEU A 50 -4.37 -17.89 7.96
N TYR A 51 -4.22 -17.28 9.13
CA TYR A 51 -3.07 -17.40 10.04
C TYR A 51 -1.70 -17.14 9.36
N MET A 52 -1.68 -16.36 8.29
CA MET A 52 -0.46 -15.99 7.59
C MET A 52 0.32 -14.95 8.40
N LYS A 53 1.54 -15.30 8.80
CA LYS A 53 2.40 -14.38 9.55
C LYS A 53 2.88 -13.23 8.64
N PRO A 54 2.62 -11.95 8.99
CA PRO A 54 3.05 -10.84 8.17
C PRO A 54 4.57 -10.69 8.22
N CYS A 55 5.20 -10.58 7.05
CA CYS A 55 6.61 -10.26 6.92
C CYS A 55 6.87 -8.74 7.06
N GLU A 56 8.13 -8.35 7.24
CA GLU A 56 8.53 -6.94 7.35
C GLU A 56 8.07 -6.10 6.15
N GLN A 57 8.24 -6.59 4.93
CA GLN A 57 7.81 -5.86 3.72
C GLN A 57 6.29 -5.75 3.64
N CYS A 58 5.56 -6.75 4.13
CA CYS A 58 4.10 -6.74 4.17
C CYS A 58 3.55 -5.62 5.07
N VAL A 59 4.16 -5.41 6.24
CA VAL A 59 3.79 -4.29 7.14
C VAL A 59 4.16 -2.93 6.56
N TYR A 60 5.28 -2.82 5.84
CA TYR A 60 5.65 -1.58 5.15
C TYR A 60 4.70 -1.23 4.01
N ILE A 61 4.19 -2.21 3.27
CA ILE A 61 3.17 -2.01 2.23
C ILE A 61 1.88 -1.51 2.85
N ARG A 62 1.44 -2.07 4.00
CA ARG A 62 0.27 -1.56 4.75
C ARG A 62 0.46 -0.10 5.16
N PHE A 63 1.65 0.25 5.67
CA PHE A 63 1.99 1.63 5.99
C PHE A 63 1.90 2.53 4.74
N GLY A 64 2.42 2.10 3.60
CA GLY A 64 2.30 2.82 2.33
C GLY A 64 0.85 3.14 1.96
N PHE A 65 -0.07 2.16 2.07
CA PHE A 65 -1.50 2.38 1.82
C PHE A 65 -2.13 3.36 2.81
N LEU A 66 -1.76 3.35 4.08
CA LEU A 66 -2.26 4.32 5.07
C LEU A 66 -1.76 5.73 4.78
N VAL A 67 -0.52 5.88 4.30
CA VAL A 67 0.02 7.18 3.87
C VAL A 67 -0.72 7.69 2.63
N VAL A 68 -1.07 6.82 1.67
CA VAL A 68 -1.93 7.18 0.52
C VAL A 68 -3.30 7.66 1.00
N ALA A 69 -3.92 6.94 1.93
CA ALA A 69 -5.21 7.32 2.51
C ALA A 69 -5.14 8.68 3.23
N LEU A 70 -4.05 8.92 3.98
CA LEU A 70 -3.81 10.21 4.66
C LEU A 70 -3.69 11.36 3.67
N GLY A 71 -2.92 11.20 2.59
CA GLY A 71 -2.78 12.21 1.54
C GLY A 71 -4.12 12.52 0.85
N ALA A 72 -4.90 11.48 0.55
CA ALA A 72 -6.24 11.64 0.00
C ALA A 72 -7.19 12.35 1.00
N LEU A 73 -7.09 12.05 2.30
CA LEU A 73 -7.87 12.71 3.36
C LEU A 73 -7.56 14.21 3.44
N ILE A 74 -6.29 14.61 3.38
CA ILE A 74 -5.88 16.02 3.32
C ILE A 74 -6.56 16.73 2.16
N THR A 75 -6.60 16.09 0.97
CA THR A 75 -7.23 16.67 -0.22
C THR A 75 -8.75 16.79 -0.09
N VAL A 76 -9.42 15.82 0.56
CA VAL A 76 -10.89 15.81 0.74
C VAL A 76 -11.38 17.00 1.58
N ILE A 77 -10.56 17.52 2.50
CA ILE A 77 -10.93 18.67 3.35
C ILE A 77 -11.33 19.86 2.48
N ASN A 78 -10.50 20.21 1.48
CA ASN A 78 -10.84 21.25 0.52
C ASN A 78 -10.17 20.99 -0.85
N PRO A 79 -10.81 20.23 -1.74
CA PRO A 79 -10.22 19.84 -3.03
C PRO A 79 -10.04 21.01 -4.00
N LYS A 80 -10.70 22.13 -3.74
CA LYS A 80 -10.56 23.37 -4.53
C LYS A 80 -9.34 24.21 -4.12
N ASN A 81 -8.78 23.96 -2.93
CA ASN A 81 -7.58 24.64 -2.47
C ASN A 81 -6.37 23.97 -3.08
N LEU A 82 -5.64 24.70 -3.94
CA LEU A 82 -4.48 24.19 -4.65
C LEU A 82 -3.38 23.69 -3.70
N ILE A 83 -3.17 24.38 -2.59
CA ILE A 83 -2.11 24.03 -1.62
C ILE A 83 -2.44 22.68 -0.96
N LEU A 84 -3.66 22.50 -0.43
CA LEU A 84 -4.07 21.24 0.18
C LEU A 84 -4.04 20.09 -0.83
N LYS A 85 -4.48 20.36 -2.08
CA LYS A 85 -4.45 19.38 -3.17
C LYS A 85 -3.02 18.95 -3.49
N LEU A 86 -2.08 19.89 -3.61
CA LEU A 86 -0.68 19.58 -3.87
C LEU A 86 -0.04 18.83 -2.72
N VAL A 87 -0.24 19.27 -1.47
CA VAL A 87 0.29 18.56 -0.28
C VAL A 87 -0.28 17.16 -0.19
N GLY A 88 -1.59 16.99 -0.32
CA GLY A 88 -2.23 15.68 -0.30
C GLY A 88 -1.75 14.76 -1.43
N LEU A 89 -1.55 15.31 -2.64
CA LEU A 89 -1.01 14.57 -3.77
C LEU A 89 0.43 14.11 -3.50
N VAL A 90 1.30 15.01 -3.01
CA VAL A 90 2.70 14.67 -2.68
C VAL A 90 2.76 13.57 -1.63
N VAL A 91 1.95 13.66 -0.57
CA VAL A 91 1.88 12.63 0.48
C VAL A 91 1.37 11.30 -0.09
N SER A 92 0.33 11.32 -0.93
CA SER A 92 -0.20 10.12 -1.57
C SER A 92 0.82 9.46 -2.50
N VAL A 93 1.53 10.26 -3.32
CA VAL A 93 2.57 9.76 -4.22
C VAL A 93 3.73 9.16 -3.42
N TYR A 94 4.16 9.82 -2.34
CA TYR A 94 5.18 9.27 -1.45
C TYR A 94 4.78 7.90 -0.90
N GLY A 95 3.57 7.76 -0.35
CA GLY A 95 3.05 6.48 0.15
C GLY A 95 2.97 5.40 -0.93
N ALA A 96 2.52 5.76 -2.13
CA ALA A 96 2.42 4.84 -3.27
C ALA A 96 3.81 4.37 -3.74
N VAL A 97 4.77 5.27 -3.89
CA VAL A 97 6.15 4.94 -4.30
C VAL A 97 6.81 4.06 -3.24
N TYR A 98 6.66 4.41 -1.95
CA TYR A 98 7.20 3.64 -0.85
C TYR A 98 6.65 2.21 -0.83
N GLY A 99 5.32 2.05 -0.92
CA GLY A 99 4.68 0.74 -0.98
C GLY A 99 5.11 -0.07 -2.22
N LEU A 100 5.27 0.59 -3.36
CA LEU A 100 5.73 -0.04 -4.59
C LEU A 100 7.18 -0.55 -4.47
N MET A 101 8.08 0.24 -3.90
CA MET A 101 9.48 -0.17 -3.65
C MET A 101 9.54 -1.38 -2.72
N CYS A 102 8.73 -1.40 -1.64
CA CYS A 102 8.64 -2.54 -0.75
C CYS A 102 8.08 -3.79 -1.45
N SER A 103 7.11 -3.63 -2.36
CA SER A 103 6.54 -4.72 -3.15
C SER A 103 7.56 -5.31 -4.12
N PHE A 104 8.35 -4.49 -4.79
CA PHE A 104 9.43 -4.96 -5.66
C PHE A 104 10.51 -5.70 -4.86
N LYS A 105 10.89 -5.15 -3.70
CA LYS A 105 11.85 -5.83 -2.81
C LYS A 105 11.34 -7.20 -2.36
N LEU A 106 10.06 -7.29 -1.97
CA LEU A 106 9.44 -8.56 -1.59
C LEU A 106 9.44 -9.55 -2.76
N SER A 107 9.08 -9.10 -3.96
CA SER A 107 9.11 -9.95 -5.17
C SER A 107 10.52 -10.45 -5.48
N SER A 108 11.53 -9.60 -5.35
CA SER A 108 12.93 -10.00 -5.55
C SER A 108 13.38 -11.05 -4.54
N ILE A 109 13.01 -10.89 -3.26
CA ILE A 109 13.31 -11.85 -2.21
C ILE A 109 12.62 -13.20 -2.50
N HIS A 110 11.35 -13.17 -2.88
CA HIS A 110 10.59 -14.37 -3.23
C HIS A 110 11.23 -15.11 -4.41
N HIS A 111 11.60 -14.40 -5.47
CA HIS A 111 12.29 -15.01 -6.61
C HIS A 111 13.65 -15.60 -6.25
N ALA A 112 14.40 -14.97 -5.36
CA ALA A 112 15.70 -15.49 -4.94
C ALA A 112 15.56 -16.77 -4.10
N ILE A 113 14.58 -16.85 -3.21
CA ILE A 113 14.37 -18.02 -2.34
C ILE A 113 13.84 -19.23 -3.12
N HIS A 114 13.01 -19.00 -4.16
CA HIS A 114 12.42 -20.06 -4.99
C HIS A 114 13.20 -20.30 -6.31
N GLY A 115 14.25 -19.50 -6.57
CA GLY A 115 15.18 -19.69 -7.69
C GLY A 115 16.36 -20.57 -7.30
N ASP A 116 17.06 -21.09 -8.31
CA ASP A 116 18.26 -21.92 -8.12
C ASP A 116 19.52 -21.12 -7.71
N ASP A 117 19.40 -19.80 -7.53
CA ASP A 117 20.51 -18.92 -7.21
C ASP A 117 20.76 -18.81 -5.70
N MET A 118 21.41 -19.84 -5.14
CA MET A 118 21.85 -19.86 -3.74
C MET A 118 22.72 -18.66 -3.33
N GLU A 119 23.47 -18.09 -4.27
CA GLU A 119 24.34 -16.93 -4.02
C GLU A 119 23.53 -15.64 -3.78
N ALA A 120 22.38 -15.49 -4.41
CA ALA A 120 21.46 -14.37 -4.22
C ALA A 120 20.83 -14.41 -2.82
N VAL A 121 20.57 -15.57 -2.26
CA VAL A 121 19.99 -15.73 -0.91
C VAL A 121 20.97 -15.28 0.18
N PHE A 122 22.26 -15.57 0.02
CA PHE A 122 23.30 -15.16 0.98
C PHE A 122 23.63 -13.67 0.92
N GLY A 123 23.40 -13.00 -0.23
CA GLY A 123 23.65 -11.58 -0.42
C GLY A 123 22.50 -10.66 -0.02
N MET A 124 21.30 -11.21 0.15
CA MET A 124 20.15 -10.42 0.56
C MET A 124 20.11 -10.28 2.08
N GLN A 125 19.98 -9.04 2.55
CA GLN A 125 19.61 -8.79 3.95
C GLN A 125 18.23 -9.41 4.19
N GLY A 126 18.19 -10.45 5.02
CA GLY A 126 16.95 -11.03 5.49
C GLY A 126 16.04 -9.98 6.11
N CYS A 127 14.75 -10.27 6.20
CA CYS A 127 13.81 -9.39 6.87
C CYS A 127 14.12 -9.30 8.36
N SER A 128 14.09 -8.07 8.87
CA SER A 128 14.25 -7.81 10.30
C SER A 128 12.91 -8.01 11.02
N LEU A 129 12.96 -8.57 12.22
CA LEU A 129 11.81 -8.59 13.13
C LEU A 129 11.60 -7.25 13.84
N GLU A 130 12.58 -6.33 13.72
CA GLU A 130 12.47 -4.97 14.21
C GLU A 130 12.27 -4.00 13.04
N PRO A 131 11.03 -3.64 12.71
CA PRO A 131 10.75 -2.76 11.58
C PRO A 131 11.22 -1.34 11.86
N LYS A 132 11.83 -0.70 10.85
CA LYS A 132 12.23 0.70 10.92
C LYS A 132 11.34 1.53 10.00
N TYR A 133 10.34 2.17 10.56
CA TYR A 133 9.45 3.04 9.80
C TYR A 133 10.12 4.39 9.48
N PRO A 134 9.75 5.02 8.35
CA PRO A 134 10.15 6.38 8.04
C PRO A 134 9.79 7.34 9.18
N PHE A 135 10.58 8.39 9.36
CA PHE A 135 10.39 9.41 10.39
C PHE A 135 10.50 8.91 11.84
N GLY A 136 11.02 7.71 12.08
CA GLY A 136 11.18 7.16 13.43
C GLY A 136 9.85 6.83 14.13
N LEU A 137 8.79 6.58 13.38
CA LEU A 137 7.49 6.19 13.92
C LEU A 137 7.58 4.80 14.55
N ALA A 138 7.20 4.68 15.83
CA ALA A 138 7.17 3.41 16.55
C ALA A 138 5.80 2.72 16.40
N LEU A 139 5.36 2.46 15.17
CA LEU A 139 4.05 1.88 14.88
C LEU A 139 3.91 0.47 15.44
N GLU A 140 5.00 -0.28 15.49
CA GLU A 140 5.09 -1.61 16.09
C GLU A 140 4.77 -1.62 17.58
N LYS A 141 4.99 -0.47 18.27
CA LYS A 141 4.65 -0.31 19.70
C LYS A 141 3.23 0.19 19.90
N TRP A 142 2.69 0.98 18.96
CA TRP A 142 1.35 1.56 19.06
C TRP A 142 0.26 0.58 18.65
N ALA A 143 0.52 -0.22 17.64
CA ALA A 143 -0.41 -1.21 17.11
C ALA A 143 0.35 -2.48 16.68
N PRO A 144 0.83 -3.30 17.64
CA PRO A 144 1.66 -4.46 17.33
C PRO A 144 0.96 -5.45 16.41
N ASP A 145 -0.33 -5.70 16.61
CA ASP A 145 -1.11 -6.64 15.79
C ASP A 145 -1.14 -6.29 14.30
N TRP A 146 -0.98 -5.00 13.98
CA TRP A 146 -1.04 -4.49 12.61
C TRP A 146 0.33 -4.26 11.98
N PHE A 147 1.33 -3.90 12.77
CA PHE A 147 2.61 -3.37 12.30
C PHE A 147 3.84 -4.10 12.82
N LEU A 148 3.69 -5.13 13.68
CA LEU A 148 4.80 -5.96 14.08
C LEU A 148 4.94 -7.13 13.09
N PRO A 149 6.10 -7.28 12.40
CA PRO A 149 6.37 -8.43 11.57
C PRO A 149 6.59 -9.66 12.46
N THR A 150 5.95 -10.76 12.12
CA THR A 150 6.05 -12.03 12.86
C THR A 150 6.48 -13.18 11.96
N GLY A 151 6.60 -12.97 10.66
CA GLY A 151 7.01 -13.95 9.66
C GLY A 151 8.24 -13.53 8.88
N ASP A 152 8.90 -14.50 8.30
CA ASP A 152 10.05 -14.31 7.40
C ASP A 152 9.58 -13.87 6.02
N CYS A 153 10.43 -13.10 5.30
CA CYS A 153 10.13 -12.69 3.94
C CYS A 153 10.43 -13.80 2.93
N GLY A 154 9.55 -13.90 1.94
CA GLY A 154 9.76 -14.77 0.77
C GLY A 154 9.42 -16.23 0.97
N TYR A 155 9.12 -16.69 2.18
CA TYR A 155 8.65 -18.04 2.43
C TYR A 155 7.13 -18.12 2.29
N ASP A 156 6.67 -19.12 1.53
CA ASP A 156 5.26 -19.45 1.42
C ASP A 156 4.80 -20.11 2.71
N THR A 157 3.94 -19.45 3.47
CA THR A 157 3.21 -20.11 4.54
C THR A 157 2.12 -20.96 3.92
N ALA A 158 2.15 -22.26 4.19
CA ALA A 158 1.10 -23.15 3.75
C ALA A 158 -0.25 -22.64 4.28
N VAL A 159 -1.16 -22.30 3.38
CA VAL A 159 -2.52 -21.91 3.71
C VAL A 159 -3.29 -23.19 4.00
N VAL A 160 -3.22 -23.65 5.25
CA VAL A 160 -4.02 -24.80 5.69
C VAL A 160 -5.14 -24.23 6.57
N PRO A 161 -6.40 -24.31 6.13
CA PRO A 161 -7.55 -23.76 6.89
C PRO A 161 -7.74 -24.40 8.27
N ASP A 162 -7.13 -25.57 8.51
CA ASP A 162 -7.38 -26.41 9.70
C ASP A 162 -6.17 -26.56 10.63
N GLY A 163 -5.10 -25.81 10.47
CA GLY A 163 -3.94 -25.86 11.40
C GLY A 163 -3.28 -27.21 11.56
N THR A 164 -3.55 -28.16 10.69
CA THR A 164 -2.88 -29.46 10.65
C THR A 164 -1.66 -29.37 9.73
N VAL A 165 -0.50 -29.22 10.33
CA VAL A 165 0.78 -29.54 9.72
C VAL A 165 1.09 -30.99 10.06
#